data_bec27643e90b5d20e0b091b1905c9597
#
_entry.id   bec27643e90b5d20e0b091b1905c9597
#
_cell.length_a   1.000
_cell.length_b   1.000
_cell.length_c   1.000
_cell.angle_alpha   90.00
_cell.angle_beta   90.00
_cell.angle_gamma   90.00
#
_symmetry.space_group_name_H-M   'P 1'
#
loop_
_entity.id
_entity.type
_entity.pdbx_description
1 polymer ?
#
loop_
_entity_poly.entity_id
_entity_poly.type
_entity_poly.pdbx_seq_one_letter_code
_entity_poly.pdbx_strand_id
1 'polypeptide(L)'
;MILDVRSIDTYYGLGHILNGLSLHVGEGEVVALLGRNGAGKTTTLRSITGLTPPRRGEITYKGGSIAGLPPHRISKLGIALVPETRGVFSYLTARENLEIARRPGSRWSMESMLERFPKLREVLDRRGRFLSGGEQQMLAIARALLTGPELLLLDEPSQGLAPLVVEAVMGTVRELKRERVSMLLVEQNAEMALGLADRVYVIDHGTIVFEGTPESLRADEQVTATYLGVGR
;
A
#
# COMPACT_ATOMS: atom_id res chain seq x y z
N MET A 1 -15.61 -4.27 -8.54
CA MET A 1 -14.57 -4.82 -7.64
C MET A 1 -13.29 -4.98 -8.44
N ILE A 2 -12.18 -4.36 -7.99
CA ILE A 2 -10.91 -4.45 -8.71
C ILE A 2 -10.03 -5.57 -8.16
N LEU A 3 -10.05 -5.79 -6.83
CA LEU A 3 -9.32 -6.86 -6.13
C LEU A 3 -10.29 -7.63 -5.23
N ASP A 4 -10.18 -8.96 -5.25
CA ASP A 4 -10.92 -9.84 -4.37
C ASP A 4 -10.00 -10.94 -3.84
N VAL A 5 -9.85 -11.01 -2.54
CA VAL A 5 -9.01 -11.98 -1.81
C VAL A 5 -9.95 -12.85 -0.98
N ARG A 6 -9.91 -14.16 -1.18
CA ARG A 6 -10.83 -15.11 -0.54
C ARG A 6 -10.10 -16.21 0.18
N SER A 7 -10.27 -16.24 1.50
CA SER A 7 -9.82 -17.30 2.41
C SER A 7 -8.38 -17.75 2.16
N ILE A 8 -7.45 -16.78 2.03
CA ILE A 8 -6.05 -17.11 1.76
C ILE A 8 -5.33 -17.56 3.03
N ASP A 9 -4.55 -18.64 2.87
CA ASP A 9 -3.60 -19.13 3.88
C ASP A 9 -2.18 -18.90 3.38
N THR A 10 -1.41 -18.07 4.09
CA THR A 10 -0.03 -17.72 3.72
C THR A 10 0.96 -18.11 4.81
N TYR A 11 2.11 -18.63 4.39
CA TYR A 11 3.13 -19.19 5.28
C TYR A 11 4.53 -18.64 4.99
N TYR A 12 5.33 -18.49 6.04
CA TYR A 12 6.78 -18.42 5.95
C TYR A 12 7.38 -19.71 6.53
N GLY A 13 7.89 -20.58 5.66
CA GLY A 13 8.32 -21.93 6.07
C GLY A 13 7.16 -22.70 6.71
N LEU A 14 7.27 -23.01 8.01
CA LEU A 14 6.21 -23.66 8.81
C LEU A 14 5.28 -22.66 9.52
N GLY A 15 5.66 -21.39 9.59
CA GLY A 15 4.86 -20.36 10.27
C GLY A 15 3.63 -19.98 9.45
N HIS A 16 2.44 -20.27 9.95
CA HIS A 16 1.15 -19.87 9.37
C HIS A 16 0.86 -18.43 9.77
N ILE A 17 0.89 -17.50 8.82
CA ILE A 17 0.77 -16.06 9.09
C ILE A 17 -0.60 -15.52 8.74
N LEU A 18 -1.16 -15.91 7.59
CA LEU A 18 -2.54 -15.55 7.24
C LEU A 18 -3.42 -16.77 7.29
N ASN A 19 -4.53 -16.67 8.00
CA ASN A 19 -5.43 -17.76 8.34
C ASN A 19 -6.81 -17.49 7.74
N GLY A 20 -7.08 -17.98 6.53
CA GLY A 20 -8.36 -17.80 5.84
C GLY A 20 -8.73 -16.33 5.61
N LEU A 21 -7.72 -15.46 5.42
CA LEU A 21 -7.93 -14.03 5.26
C LEU A 21 -8.74 -13.71 4.00
N SER A 22 -9.77 -12.88 4.17
CA SER A 22 -10.59 -12.37 3.07
C SER A 22 -10.72 -10.86 3.15
N LEU A 23 -10.57 -10.17 2.02
CA LEU A 23 -10.83 -8.74 1.85
C LEU A 23 -11.07 -8.41 0.39
N HIS A 24 -11.67 -7.27 0.11
CA HIS A 24 -11.83 -6.80 -1.26
C HIS A 24 -11.59 -5.29 -1.37
N VAL A 25 -11.30 -4.84 -2.60
CA VAL A 25 -11.16 -3.42 -2.97
C VAL A 25 -12.04 -3.15 -4.17
N GLY A 26 -12.88 -2.14 -4.09
CA GLY A 26 -13.68 -1.62 -5.19
C GLY A 26 -12.86 -0.77 -6.16
N GLU A 27 -13.40 -0.48 -7.34
CA GLU A 27 -12.79 0.48 -8.28
C GLU A 27 -12.89 1.90 -7.73
N GLY A 28 -11.75 2.61 -7.67
CA GLY A 28 -11.65 3.96 -7.12
C GLY A 28 -11.91 4.04 -5.61
N GLU A 29 -11.91 2.90 -4.91
CA GLU A 29 -12.07 2.80 -3.46
C GLU A 29 -10.71 2.86 -2.76
N VAL A 30 -10.65 3.51 -1.61
CA VAL A 30 -9.54 3.46 -0.67
C VAL A 30 -9.92 2.56 0.49
N VAL A 31 -9.27 1.41 0.58
CA VAL A 31 -9.46 0.44 1.65
C VAL A 31 -8.28 0.52 2.61
N ALA A 32 -8.53 0.65 3.90
CA ALA A 32 -7.51 0.56 4.93
C ALA A 32 -7.47 -0.84 5.56
N LEU A 33 -6.28 -1.39 5.72
CA LEU A 33 -6.02 -2.59 6.51
C LEU A 33 -5.22 -2.19 7.75
N LEU A 34 -5.87 -2.18 8.90
CA LEU A 34 -5.33 -1.78 10.19
C LEU A 34 -4.99 -2.99 11.05
N GLY A 35 -4.02 -2.84 11.93
CA GLY A 35 -3.64 -3.88 12.89
C GLY A 35 -2.28 -3.63 13.50
N ARG A 36 -1.98 -4.32 14.60
CA ARG A 36 -0.69 -4.23 15.29
C ARG A 36 0.46 -4.74 14.44
N ASN A 37 1.70 -4.45 14.87
CA ASN A 37 2.88 -5.05 14.26
C ASN A 37 2.84 -6.58 14.41
N GLY A 38 3.17 -7.29 13.31
CA GLY A 38 3.10 -8.75 13.27
C GLY A 38 1.72 -9.34 13.00
N ALA A 39 0.66 -8.53 12.88
CA ALA A 39 -0.71 -9.04 12.64
C ALA A 39 -0.91 -9.70 11.26
N GLY A 40 0.00 -9.47 10.29
CA GLY A 40 -0.09 -10.05 8.95
C GLY A 40 -0.28 -9.03 7.82
N LYS A 41 -0.28 -7.72 8.11
CA LYS A 41 -0.53 -6.63 7.14
C LYS A 41 0.39 -6.71 5.90
N THR A 42 1.69 -6.60 6.10
CA THR A 42 2.70 -6.71 5.01
C THR A 42 2.61 -8.06 4.28
N THR A 43 2.32 -9.14 5.01
CA THR A 43 2.15 -10.47 4.42
C THR A 43 0.95 -10.51 3.48
N THR A 44 -0.13 -9.80 3.79
CA THR A 44 -1.30 -9.65 2.90
C THR A 44 -0.89 -9.00 1.58
N LEU A 45 -0.16 -7.87 1.62
CA LEU A 45 0.34 -7.20 0.41
C LEU A 45 1.31 -8.08 -0.38
N ARG A 46 2.19 -8.81 0.31
CA ARG A 46 3.13 -9.74 -0.32
C ARG A 46 2.41 -10.92 -0.98
N SER A 47 1.30 -11.38 -0.41
CA SER A 47 0.47 -12.43 -1.00
C SER A 47 -0.21 -11.95 -2.28
N ILE A 48 -0.80 -10.76 -2.25
CA ILE A 48 -1.43 -10.13 -3.41
C ILE A 48 -0.43 -9.91 -4.55
N THR A 49 0.80 -9.48 -4.22
CA THR A 49 1.83 -9.19 -5.23
C THR A 49 2.65 -10.40 -5.68
N GLY A 50 2.34 -11.60 -5.16
CA GLY A 50 3.05 -12.83 -5.52
C GLY A 50 4.47 -12.95 -4.94
N LEU A 51 4.88 -12.04 -4.05
CA LEU A 51 6.17 -12.10 -3.33
C LEU A 51 6.19 -13.21 -2.29
N THR A 52 5.01 -13.54 -1.73
CA THR A 52 4.80 -14.67 -0.82
C THR A 52 3.43 -15.27 -1.15
N PRO A 53 3.34 -16.09 -2.21
CA PRO A 53 2.04 -16.58 -2.68
C PRO A 53 1.35 -17.44 -1.61
N PRO A 54 0.02 -17.35 -1.48
CA PRO A 54 -0.74 -18.16 -0.54
C PRO A 54 -0.68 -19.63 -0.96
N ARG A 55 -0.75 -20.52 0.04
CA ARG A 55 -0.84 -21.99 -0.22
C ARG A 55 -2.27 -22.44 -0.50
N ARG A 56 -3.28 -21.68 -0.01
CA ARG A 56 -4.71 -21.92 -0.20
C ARG A 56 -5.44 -20.62 -0.41
N GLY A 57 -6.67 -20.71 -0.89
CA GLY A 57 -7.52 -19.57 -1.17
C GLY A 57 -7.32 -19.02 -2.58
N GLU A 58 -8.00 -17.94 -2.87
CA GLU A 58 -8.04 -17.32 -4.19
C GLU A 58 -7.71 -15.83 -4.11
N ILE A 59 -7.04 -15.33 -5.12
CA ILE A 59 -6.85 -13.89 -5.32
C ILE A 59 -7.21 -13.60 -6.77
N THR A 60 -8.23 -12.74 -6.97
CA THR A 60 -8.62 -12.28 -8.30
C THR A 60 -8.43 -10.77 -8.44
N TYR A 61 -7.96 -10.38 -9.61
CA TYR A 61 -7.80 -8.99 -10.00
C TYR A 61 -8.57 -8.76 -11.30
N LYS A 62 -9.54 -7.83 -11.29
CA LYS A 62 -10.45 -7.59 -12.42
C LYS A 62 -11.11 -8.87 -12.95
N GLY A 63 -11.49 -9.77 -12.04
CA GLY A 63 -12.12 -11.05 -12.35
C GLY A 63 -11.15 -12.15 -12.84
N GLY A 64 -9.88 -11.85 -13.08
CA GLY A 64 -8.87 -12.83 -13.44
C GLY A 64 -8.08 -13.32 -12.23
N SER A 65 -7.82 -14.63 -12.12
CA SER A 65 -6.98 -15.19 -11.05
C SER A 65 -5.53 -14.73 -11.19
N ILE A 66 -4.95 -14.24 -10.09
CA ILE A 66 -3.54 -13.85 -9.99
C ILE A 66 -2.77 -14.69 -8.97
N ALA A 67 -3.44 -15.60 -8.27
CA ALA A 67 -2.80 -16.49 -7.31
C ALA A 67 -1.71 -17.34 -8.00
N GLY A 68 -0.51 -17.34 -7.43
CA GLY A 68 0.64 -18.08 -7.97
C GLY A 68 1.33 -17.43 -9.18
N LEU A 69 0.85 -16.30 -9.69
CA LEU A 69 1.58 -15.55 -10.70
C LEU A 69 2.84 -14.92 -10.10
N PRO A 70 3.96 -14.87 -10.84
CA PRO A 70 5.17 -14.21 -10.38
C PRO A 70 4.98 -12.68 -10.31
N PRO A 71 5.68 -11.97 -9.39
CA PRO A 71 5.48 -10.55 -9.13
C PRO A 71 5.55 -9.64 -10.37
N HIS A 72 6.46 -9.94 -11.29
CA HIS A 72 6.62 -9.16 -12.53
C HIS A 72 5.40 -9.27 -13.47
N ARG A 73 4.65 -10.37 -13.44
CA ARG A 73 3.40 -10.51 -14.20
C ARG A 73 2.27 -9.73 -13.52
N ILE A 74 2.16 -9.85 -12.20
CA ILE A 74 1.16 -9.12 -11.41
C ILE A 74 1.35 -7.61 -11.59
N SER A 75 2.58 -7.11 -11.50
CA SER A 75 2.89 -5.70 -11.75
C SER A 75 2.48 -5.24 -13.16
N LYS A 76 2.64 -6.11 -14.18
CA LYS A 76 2.22 -5.77 -15.56
C LYS A 76 0.70 -5.67 -15.74
N LEU A 77 -0.08 -6.28 -14.86
CA LEU A 77 -1.54 -6.17 -14.86
C LEU A 77 -2.04 -4.82 -14.33
N GLY A 78 -1.17 -4.01 -13.72
CA GLY A 78 -1.56 -2.70 -13.18
C GLY A 78 -1.63 -2.64 -11.65
N ILE A 79 -0.98 -3.56 -10.94
CA ILE A 79 -0.82 -3.51 -9.48
C ILE A 79 0.58 -3.00 -9.16
N ALA A 80 0.68 -1.93 -8.36
CA ALA A 80 1.96 -1.43 -7.86
C ALA A 80 2.00 -1.48 -6.33
N LEU A 81 3.18 -1.81 -5.78
CA LEU A 81 3.44 -1.84 -4.34
C LEU A 81 4.50 -0.79 -3.98
N VAL A 82 4.19 0.02 -2.99
CA VAL A 82 5.15 0.84 -2.23
C VAL A 82 5.40 0.11 -0.92
N PRO A 83 6.55 -0.56 -0.76
CA PRO A 83 6.84 -1.32 0.45
C PRO A 83 7.25 -0.40 1.60
N GLU A 84 7.12 -0.85 2.85
CA GLU A 84 7.58 -0.19 4.07
C GLU A 84 9.06 0.26 3.97
N THR A 85 9.91 -0.58 3.38
CA THR A 85 11.34 -0.27 3.14
C THR A 85 11.58 0.74 2.02
N ARG A 86 10.49 1.31 1.43
CA ARG A 86 10.50 2.24 0.30
C ARG A 86 11.05 1.65 -1.01
N GLY A 87 11.91 0.64 -0.94
CA GLY A 87 12.47 -0.06 -2.10
C GLY A 87 13.24 0.83 -3.08
N VAL A 88 13.86 1.93 -2.60
CA VAL A 88 14.65 2.85 -3.43
C VAL A 88 15.96 2.18 -3.84
N PHE A 89 16.33 2.29 -5.10
CA PHE A 89 17.64 1.83 -5.60
C PHE A 89 18.73 2.76 -5.13
N SER A 90 19.47 2.34 -4.11
CA SER A 90 20.42 3.16 -3.33
C SER A 90 21.55 3.77 -4.16
N TYR A 91 22.01 3.05 -5.20
CA TYR A 91 23.14 3.47 -6.05
C TYR A 91 22.72 4.32 -7.26
N LEU A 92 21.45 4.26 -7.64
CA LEU A 92 20.87 5.10 -8.69
C LEU A 92 20.53 6.48 -8.14
N THR A 93 20.57 7.50 -8.98
CA THR A 93 20.04 8.84 -8.68
C THR A 93 18.53 8.80 -8.56
N ALA A 94 17.90 9.84 -7.99
CA ALA A 94 16.44 9.96 -7.96
C ALA A 94 15.87 9.96 -9.38
N ARG A 95 16.50 10.65 -10.31
CA ARG A 95 16.14 10.65 -11.73
C ARG A 95 16.12 9.25 -12.33
N GLU A 96 17.22 8.51 -12.19
CA GLU A 96 17.33 7.14 -12.70
C GLU A 96 16.31 6.20 -12.05
N ASN A 97 16.04 6.35 -10.73
CA ASN A 97 14.97 5.61 -10.04
C ASN A 97 13.60 5.86 -10.66
N LEU A 98 13.29 7.07 -11.10
CA LEU A 98 12.03 7.41 -11.75
C LEU A 98 12.00 6.88 -13.20
N GLU A 99 13.09 7.05 -13.95
CA GLU A 99 13.17 6.67 -15.36
C GLU A 99 12.96 5.18 -15.60
N ILE A 100 13.54 4.31 -14.77
CA ILE A 100 13.37 2.85 -14.90
C ILE A 100 11.94 2.38 -14.66
N ALA A 101 11.10 3.19 -14.01
CA ALA A 101 9.70 2.86 -13.73
C ALA A 101 8.72 3.36 -14.79
N ARG A 102 9.18 4.23 -15.70
CA ARG A 102 8.31 4.80 -16.73
C ARG A 102 7.75 3.72 -17.64
N ARG A 103 6.44 3.78 -17.85
CA ARG A 103 5.76 2.91 -18.84
C ARG A 103 5.14 3.77 -19.93
N PRO A 104 5.31 3.39 -21.20
CA PRO A 104 4.55 3.98 -22.28
C PRO A 104 3.05 3.83 -22.03
N GLY A 105 2.29 4.92 -22.28
CA GLY A 105 0.84 4.92 -22.05
C GLY A 105 0.39 5.12 -20.60
N SER A 106 1.31 5.27 -19.62
CA SER A 106 0.94 5.70 -18.27
C SER A 106 0.32 7.11 -18.33
N ARG A 107 -0.75 7.32 -17.55
CA ARG A 107 -1.34 8.66 -17.34
C ARG A 107 -0.41 9.59 -16.54
N TRP A 108 0.60 9.03 -15.91
CA TRP A 108 1.57 9.71 -15.07
C TRP A 108 2.86 9.95 -15.83
N SER A 109 3.28 11.20 -15.95
CA SER A 109 4.55 11.58 -16.57
C SER A 109 5.59 11.94 -15.52
N MET A 110 6.86 12.00 -15.91
CA MET A 110 7.94 12.52 -15.05
C MET A 110 7.59 13.92 -14.55
N GLU A 111 7.10 14.79 -15.45
CA GLU A 111 6.77 16.18 -15.10
C GLU A 111 5.63 16.23 -14.08
N SER A 112 4.55 15.46 -14.28
CA SER A 112 3.44 15.41 -13.30
C SER A 112 3.90 14.87 -11.93
N MET A 113 4.89 14.00 -11.88
CA MET A 113 5.48 13.56 -10.60
C MET A 113 6.30 14.66 -9.94
N LEU A 114 7.05 15.44 -10.71
CA LEU A 114 7.83 16.56 -10.17
C LEU A 114 6.97 17.77 -9.77
N GLU A 115 5.78 17.91 -10.35
CA GLU A 115 4.77 18.88 -9.90
C GLU A 115 4.13 18.43 -8.58
N ARG A 116 3.78 17.14 -8.47
CA ARG A 116 3.18 16.55 -7.26
C ARG A 116 4.17 16.49 -6.09
N PHE A 117 5.44 16.23 -6.38
CA PHE A 117 6.52 16.13 -5.40
C PHE A 117 7.64 17.14 -5.71
N PRO A 118 7.43 18.45 -5.49
CA PRO A 118 8.42 19.47 -5.87
C PRO A 118 9.80 19.25 -5.25
N LYS A 119 9.85 18.69 -4.04
CA LYS A 119 11.11 18.31 -3.36
C LYS A 119 11.97 17.33 -4.14
N LEU A 120 11.36 16.47 -4.96
CA LEU A 120 12.13 15.55 -5.81
C LEU A 120 12.90 16.29 -6.89
N ARG A 121 12.39 17.42 -7.39
CA ARG A 121 13.08 18.25 -8.39
C ARG A 121 14.43 18.75 -7.88
N GLU A 122 14.53 19.08 -6.59
CA GLU A 122 15.75 19.59 -5.96
C GLU A 122 16.84 18.50 -5.78
N VAL A 123 16.43 17.23 -5.82
CA VAL A 123 17.31 16.10 -5.49
C VAL A 123 17.47 15.09 -6.63
N LEU A 124 17.02 15.42 -7.85
CA LEU A 124 17.00 14.51 -9.01
C LEU A 124 18.35 13.85 -9.28
N ASP A 125 19.46 14.58 -9.12
CA ASP A 125 20.80 14.09 -9.42
C ASP A 125 21.49 13.49 -8.18
N ARG A 126 20.79 13.46 -7.03
CA ARG A 126 21.28 12.84 -5.80
C ARG A 126 20.99 11.34 -5.80
N ARG A 127 21.95 10.52 -5.38
CA ARG A 127 21.78 9.06 -5.27
C ARG A 127 20.81 8.71 -4.13
N GLY A 128 20.00 7.65 -4.33
CA GLY A 128 18.97 7.20 -3.40
C GLY A 128 19.43 7.03 -1.95
N ARG A 129 20.66 6.58 -1.73
CA ARG A 129 21.25 6.42 -0.39
C ARG A 129 21.49 7.74 0.36
N PHE A 130 21.54 8.86 -0.34
CA PHE A 130 21.78 10.18 0.26
C PHE A 130 20.48 11.00 0.40
N LEU A 131 19.36 10.42 0.04
CA LEU A 131 18.06 11.03 0.25
C LEU A 131 17.61 10.85 1.70
N SER A 132 16.94 11.86 2.24
CA SER A 132 16.23 11.74 3.52
C SER A 132 15.11 10.69 3.44
N GLY A 133 14.63 10.22 4.59
CA GLY A 133 13.53 9.26 4.64
C GLY A 133 12.27 9.74 3.91
N GLY A 134 11.96 11.04 4.03
CA GLY A 134 10.82 11.64 3.32
C GLY A 134 11.01 11.73 1.81
N GLU A 135 12.20 12.12 1.36
CA GLU A 135 12.53 12.14 -0.07
C GLU A 135 12.49 10.74 -0.67
N GLN A 136 12.98 9.72 0.06
CA GLN A 136 12.89 8.34 -0.37
C GLN A 136 11.44 7.85 -0.47
N GLN A 137 10.58 8.25 0.47
CA GLN A 137 9.15 7.89 0.46
C GLN A 137 8.43 8.53 -0.74
N MET A 138 8.65 9.83 -0.97
CA MET A 138 8.10 10.53 -2.14
C MET A 138 8.59 9.89 -3.44
N LEU A 139 9.88 9.54 -3.52
CA LEU A 139 10.48 8.86 -4.67
C LEU A 139 9.85 7.48 -4.90
N ALA A 140 9.60 6.71 -3.85
CA ALA A 140 8.97 5.40 -3.94
C ALA A 140 7.53 5.47 -4.46
N ILE A 141 6.73 6.44 -3.96
CA ILE A 141 5.36 6.67 -4.44
C ILE A 141 5.36 7.15 -5.89
N ALA A 142 6.19 8.15 -6.23
CA ALA A 142 6.30 8.67 -7.59
C ALA A 142 6.70 7.55 -8.58
N ARG A 143 7.65 6.70 -8.19
CA ARG A 143 8.08 5.56 -8.98
C ARG A 143 6.95 4.54 -9.19
N ALA A 144 6.16 4.24 -8.15
CA ALA A 144 5.01 3.37 -8.28
C ALA A 144 3.96 3.95 -9.24
N LEU A 145 3.66 5.25 -9.14
CA LEU A 145 2.70 5.94 -10.01
C LEU A 145 3.14 5.95 -11.47
N LEU A 146 4.44 6.14 -11.76
CA LEU A 146 4.98 6.12 -13.12
C LEU A 146 4.75 4.78 -13.85
N THR A 147 4.52 3.69 -13.13
CA THR A 147 4.13 2.41 -13.73
C THR A 147 2.70 2.41 -14.28
N GLY A 148 1.90 3.44 -14.01
CA GLY A 148 0.50 3.54 -14.41
C GLY A 148 -0.42 2.55 -13.69
N PRO A 149 -0.37 2.45 -12.33
CA PRO A 149 -1.17 1.47 -11.63
C PRO A 149 -2.66 1.82 -11.65
N GLU A 150 -3.50 0.79 -11.68
CA GLU A 150 -4.94 0.89 -11.44
C GLU A 150 -5.26 0.52 -9.97
N LEU A 151 -4.37 -0.25 -9.33
CA LEU A 151 -4.40 -0.56 -7.90
C LEU A 151 -3.04 -0.25 -7.29
N LEU A 152 -3.03 0.66 -6.33
CA LEU A 152 -1.84 1.03 -5.56
C LEU A 152 -1.91 0.42 -4.16
N LEU A 153 -0.90 -0.36 -3.81
CA LEU A 153 -0.72 -0.96 -2.49
C LEU A 153 0.32 -0.15 -1.73
N LEU A 154 -0.03 0.36 -0.56
CA LEU A 154 0.84 1.18 0.28
C LEU A 154 1.07 0.48 1.63
N ASP A 155 2.32 0.14 1.92
CA ASP A 155 2.72 -0.57 3.14
C ASP A 155 3.35 0.42 4.12
N GLU A 156 2.59 0.82 5.14
CA GLU A 156 2.97 1.74 6.22
C GLU A 156 3.70 3.01 5.70
N PRO A 157 3.10 3.77 4.77
CA PRO A 157 3.76 4.87 4.09
C PRO A 157 4.14 6.03 5.02
N SER A 158 3.58 6.09 6.23
CA SER A 158 3.88 7.11 7.24
C SER A 158 5.02 6.75 8.18
N GLN A 159 5.42 5.46 8.22
CA GLN A 159 6.31 4.94 9.25
C GLN A 159 7.72 5.58 9.21
N GLY A 160 8.19 5.99 10.40
CA GLY A 160 9.54 6.54 10.56
C GLY A 160 9.77 7.88 9.87
N LEU A 161 8.70 8.62 9.57
CA LEU A 161 8.75 9.95 8.97
C LEU A 161 8.46 11.06 10.00
N ALA A 162 9.05 12.24 9.78
CA ALA A 162 8.72 13.42 10.55
C ALA A 162 7.27 13.89 10.27
N PRO A 163 6.56 14.51 11.23
CA PRO A 163 5.15 14.88 11.10
C PRO A 163 4.80 15.67 9.82
N LEU A 164 5.61 16.64 9.44
CA LEU A 164 5.41 17.42 8.22
C LEU A 164 5.52 16.59 6.94
N VAL A 165 6.36 15.56 6.95
CA VAL A 165 6.52 14.64 5.81
C VAL A 165 5.34 13.68 5.75
N VAL A 166 4.88 13.19 6.89
CA VAL A 166 3.67 12.38 7.00
C VAL A 166 2.48 13.13 6.39
N GLU A 167 2.29 14.40 6.74
CA GLU A 167 1.22 15.24 6.21
C GLU A 167 1.31 15.36 4.66
N ALA A 168 2.51 15.57 4.12
CA ALA A 168 2.72 15.65 2.68
C ALA A 168 2.41 14.32 1.97
N VAL A 169 2.83 13.19 2.54
CA VAL A 169 2.54 11.85 2.01
C VAL A 169 1.03 11.56 2.04
N MET A 170 0.37 11.84 3.17
CA MET A 170 -1.08 11.64 3.30
C MET A 170 -1.87 12.63 2.43
N GLY A 171 -1.37 13.84 2.24
CA GLY A 171 -1.89 14.79 1.26
C GLY A 171 -1.91 14.21 -0.15
N THR A 172 -0.82 13.55 -0.55
CA THR A 172 -0.73 12.85 -1.84
C THR A 172 -1.75 11.71 -1.94
N VAL A 173 -1.90 10.88 -0.90
CA VAL A 173 -2.90 9.80 -0.88
C VAL A 173 -4.31 10.38 -1.03
N ARG A 174 -4.59 11.52 -0.38
CA ARG A 174 -5.88 12.24 -0.48
C ARG A 174 -6.15 12.75 -1.90
N GLU A 175 -5.12 13.26 -2.59
CA GLU A 175 -5.23 13.65 -4.00
C GLU A 175 -5.50 12.45 -4.90
N LEU A 176 -4.76 11.35 -4.74
CA LEU A 176 -4.96 10.12 -5.49
C LEU A 176 -6.37 9.54 -5.29
N LYS A 177 -6.93 9.65 -4.09
CA LYS A 177 -8.34 9.31 -3.82
C LYS A 177 -9.29 10.16 -4.65
N ARG A 178 -9.08 11.47 -4.73
CA ARG A 178 -9.90 12.37 -5.58
C ARG A 178 -9.79 12.03 -7.05
N GLU A 179 -8.64 11.54 -7.49
CA GLU A 179 -8.39 11.07 -8.85
C GLU A 179 -8.90 9.64 -9.09
N ARG A 180 -9.62 9.06 -8.13
CA ARG A 180 -10.24 7.72 -8.22
C ARG A 180 -9.22 6.60 -8.44
N VAL A 181 -8.03 6.73 -7.89
CA VAL A 181 -7.07 5.62 -7.82
C VAL A 181 -7.55 4.61 -6.78
N SER A 182 -7.71 3.35 -7.16
CA SER A 182 -8.01 2.28 -6.21
C SER A 182 -6.79 2.04 -5.32
N MET A 183 -6.96 1.97 -4.01
CA MET A 183 -5.83 1.83 -3.06
C MET A 183 -6.14 0.83 -1.96
N LEU A 184 -5.13 0.04 -1.58
CA LEU A 184 -5.11 -0.69 -0.32
C LEU A 184 -3.99 -0.09 0.53
N LEU A 185 -4.38 0.63 1.56
CA LEU A 185 -3.50 1.32 2.51
C LEU A 185 -3.35 0.45 3.76
N VAL A 186 -2.16 -0.03 4.00
CA VAL A 186 -1.80 -0.71 5.25
C VAL A 186 -1.20 0.31 6.20
N GLU A 187 -1.73 0.43 7.41
CA GLU A 187 -1.26 1.37 8.42
C GLU A 187 -1.41 0.81 9.84
N GLN A 188 -0.55 1.30 10.72
CA GLN A 188 -0.69 1.09 12.15
C GLN A 188 -1.43 2.27 12.81
N ASN A 189 -1.26 3.48 12.29
CA ASN A 189 -1.94 4.67 12.79
C ASN A 189 -3.38 4.70 12.28
N ALA A 190 -4.32 4.24 13.13
CA ALA A 190 -5.73 4.15 12.79
C ALA A 190 -6.35 5.49 12.42
N GLU A 191 -6.11 6.57 13.19
CA GLU A 191 -6.73 7.87 12.95
C GLU A 191 -6.37 8.44 11.57
N MET A 192 -5.11 8.26 11.17
CA MET A 192 -4.63 8.71 9.88
C MET A 192 -5.30 7.95 8.73
N ALA A 193 -5.38 6.62 8.84
CA ALA A 193 -5.98 5.79 7.82
C ALA A 193 -7.49 6.00 7.71
N LEU A 194 -8.19 6.16 8.86
CA LEU A 194 -9.63 6.43 8.93
C LEU A 194 -10.03 7.74 8.27
N GLY A 195 -9.14 8.74 8.26
CA GLY A 195 -9.38 10.02 7.56
C GLY A 195 -9.33 9.91 6.02
N LEU A 196 -8.88 8.78 5.49
CA LEU A 196 -8.68 8.57 4.06
C LEU A 196 -9.54 7.44 3.49
N ALA A 197 -9.79 6.40 4.27
CA ALA A 197 -10.45 5.18 3.83
C ALA A 197 -11.95 5.39 3.53
N ASP A 198 -12.46 4.60 2.60
CA ASP A 198 -13.91 4.40 2.35
C ASP A 198 -14.39 3.15 3.09
N ARG A 199 -13.51 2.15 3.26
CA ARG A 199 -13.72 0.89 3.96
C ARG A 199 -12.50 0.57 4.80
N VAL A 200 -12.73 -0.13 5.91
CA VAL A 200 -11.69 -0.52 6.85
C VAL A 200 -11.80 -2.00 7.19
N TYR A 201 -10.67 -2.67 7.17
CA TYR A 201 -10.48 -3.99 7.77
C TYR A 201 -9.54 -3.87 8.96
N VAL A 202 -9.80 -4.61 10.03
CA VAL A 202 -8.85 -4.79 11.12
C VAL A 202 -8.37 -6.24 11.08
N ILE A 203 -7.05 -6.42 11.05
CA ILE A 203 -6.41 -7.73 11.06
C ILE A 203 -5.74 -7.97 12.41
N ASP A 204 -5.95 -9.16 12.96
CA ASP A 204 -5.23 -9.64 14.12
C ASP A 204 -4.84 -11.12 13.94
N HIS A 205 -3.59 -11.47 14.26
CA HIS A 205 -3.05 -12.83 14.11
C HIS A 205 -3.41 -13.51 12.79
N GLY A 206 -3.37 -12.77 11.67
CA GLY A 206 -3.60 -13.28 10.32
C GLY A 206 -5.07 -13.45 9.92
N THR A 207 -6.02 -13.05 10.76
CA THR A 207 -7.46 -13.09 10.48
C THR A 207 -8.08 -11.70 10.48
N ILE A 208 -9.11 -11.48 9.66
CA ILE A 208 -9.90 -10.25 9.73
C ILE A 208 -10.86 -10.36 10.93
N VAL A 209 -10.75 -9.41 11.86
CA VAL A 209 -11.58 -9.33 13.07
C VAL A 209 -12.66 -8.24 12.98
N PHE A 210 -12.54 -7.34 12.00
CA PHE A 210 -13.52 -6.31 11.72
C PHE A 210 -13.50 -5.93 10.24
N GLU A 211 -14.68 -5.68 9.68
CA GLU A 211 -14.93 -5.06 8.39
C GLU A 211 -16.03 -4.02 8.53
N GLY A 212 -15.84 -2.81 8.02
CA GLY A 212 -16.86 -1.77 8.08
C GLY A 212 -16.40 -0.44 7.48
N THR A 213 -17.13 0.62 7.79
CA THR A 213 -16.76 1.99 7.47
C THR A 213 -15.88 2.60 8.57
N PRO A 214 -15.14 3.70 8.27
CA PRO A 214 -14.41 4.43 9.30
C PRO A 214 -15.29 4.84 10.49
N GLU A 215 -16.55 5.24 10.23
CA GLU A 215 -17.50 5.65 11.27
C GLU A 215 -17.91 4.46 12.15
N SER A 216 -18.18 3.31 11.55
CA SER A 216 -18.56 2.10 12.29
C SER A 216 -17.41 1.60 13.17
N LEU A 217 -16.15 1.72 12.69
CA LEU A 217 -14.99 1.35 13.51
C LEU A 217 -14.80 2.30 14.69
N ARG A 218 -14.97 3.63 14.49
CA ARG A 218 -14.89 4.61 15.59
C ARG A 218 -15.96 4.40 16.65
N ALA A 219 -17.13 3.91 16.27
CA ALA A 219 -18.23 3.58 17.17
C ALA A 219 -18.02 2.26 17.94
N ASP A 220 -17.12 1.39 17.49
CA ASP A 220 -16.81 0.10 18.12
C ASP A 220 -15.62 0.26 19.09
N GLU A 221 -15.95 0.67 20.34
CA GLU A 221 -14.95 0.85 21.40
C GLU A 221 -14.22 -0.46 21.73
N GLN A 222 -14.87 -1.61 21.60
CA GLN A 222 -14.28 -2.91 21.90
C GLN A 222 -13.17 -3.25 20.89
N VAL A 223 -13.44 -3.10 19.60
CA VAL A 223 -12.47 -3.36 18.53
C VAL A 223 -11.31 -2.37 18.60
N THR A 224 -11.59 -1.08 18.78
CA THR A 224 -10.56 -0.03 18.82
C THR A 224 -9.63 -0.20 20.03
N ALA A 225 -10.15 -0.48 21.22
CA ALA A 225 -9.35 -0.72 22.42
C ALA A 225 -8.53 -2.02 22.32
N THR A 226 -9.14 -3.11 21.84
CA THR A 226 -8.51 -4.43 21.81
C THR A 226 -7.41 -4.53 20.75
N TYR A 227 -7.70 -4.10 19.53
CA TYR A 227 -6.85 -4.39 18.36
C TYR A 227 -6.01 -3.22 17.87
N LEU A 228 -6.42 -1.97 18.15
CA LEU A 228 -5.70 -0.79 17.68
C LEU A 228 -4.93 -0.06 18.79
N GLY A 229 -5.19 -0.41 20.06
CA GLY A 229 -4.51 0.20 21.20
C GLY A 229 -4.89 1.68 21.41
N VAL A 230 -5.99 2.13 20.84
CA VAL A 230 -6.57 3.47 21.02
C VAL A 230 -7.55 3.36 22.19
N GLY A 231 -7.02 3.40 23.41
CA GLY A 231 -7.81 3.56 24.62
C GLY A 231 -7.62 4.96 25.18
N ARG A 232 -8.69 5.53 25.79
CA ARG A 232 -8.67 6.82 26.49
C ARG A 232 -7.58 6.90 27.53
#